data_6af719d443c706a93564bca90db06cec
#
_entry.id   6af719d443c706a93564bca90db06cec
#
_cell.length_a   1.000
_cell.length_b   1.000
_cell.length_c   1.000
_cell.angle_alpha   90.00
_cell.angle_beta   90.00
_cell.angle_gamma   90.00
#
_symmetry.space_group_name_H-M   'P 1'
#
loop_
_entity.id
_entity.type
_entity.pdbx_description
1 polymer ?
#
loop_
_entity_poly.entity_id
_entity_poly.type
_entity_poly.pdbx_seq_one_letter_code
_entity_poly.pdbx_strand_id
1 'polypeptide(L)'
;MRQVLQLWLGDERRGYRLTWDDMDAGSGANGLIGEYLLLGLRFDRIEEGYVDSFTGDPALRQKVADEAAPDPADLARQARRLLGDVDGSGLSEQRADYLKAHLRALECAGRKFAGEDVGFVDEVRAYFDVDIAKGNEDRYREAHRLLDEAVPGSGPLADRLQAYRAGEEIPPERLEECIHAFSSALRDRVRIDFPLPDTETINYEIVTDKPWSGFNYYEGNYRSTVAVNADLKQQMSNLPRLVAHESYPGHHTEHCRKEFGLVAGQNQAEQTIFLVNTPQCLMAEGLADLALYAAVGPDWGNWASKIYKDLGLRFDGERAEAISAASAALADVRQDAALMLHDEHRDVDDVVAFLQRWTLTTEARARQSMRFLSSPLWRAYTSTYVEGY
;
A
#
# COMPACT_ATOMS: atom_id res chain seq x y z
N MET A 1 2.49 -22.34 -6.09
CA MET A 1 1.52 -21.83 -5.10
C MET A 1 1.24 -22.81 -3.95
N ARG A 2 0.81 -24.09 -4.13
CA ARG A 2 0.59 -25.01 -3.00
C ARG A 2 1.84 -25.38 -2.16
N GLN A 3 3.05 -25.36 -2.69
CA GLN A 3 4.28 -25.71 -1.94
C GLN A 3 4.79 -24.57 -1.03
N VAL A 4 4.46 -23.32 -1.31
CA VAL A 4 4.79 -22.17 -0.43
C VAL A 4 3.87 -22.15 0.80
N LEU A 5 2.64 -22.65 0.68
CA LEU A 5 1.65 -22.71 1.76
C LEU A 5 1.99 -23.73 2.88
N GLN A 6 2.74 -24.79 2.59
CA GLN A 6 3.06 -25.81 3.60
C GLN A 6 4.15 -25.42 4.62
N LEU A 7 4.91 -24.36 4.36
CA LEU A 7 5.93 -23.85 5.29
C LEU A 7 5.37 -22.98 6.43
N TRP A 8 4.05 -22.74 6.45
CA TRP A 8 3.40 -21.75 7.33
C TRP A 8 2.54 -22.36 8.46
N LEU A 9 2.49 -23.67 8.59
CA LEU A 9 1.73 -24.35 9.64
C LEU A 9 2.65 -24.69 10.82
N GLY A 10 2.98 -23.70 11.63
CA GLY A 10 3.71 -23.88 12.90
C GLY A 10 2.76 -23.85 14.09
N ASP A 11 2.94 -24.83 14.97
CA ASP A 11 2.32 -25.08 16.26
C ASP A 11 2.13 -23.82 17.13
N GLU A 12 1.04 -23.76 17.93
CA GLU A 12 0.74 -22.71 18.91
C GLU A 12 1.82 -22.65 20.01
N ARG A 13 2.96 -22.05 19.73
CA ARG A 13 3.95 -21.74 20.74
C ARG A 13 3.87 -20.26 21.08
N ARG A 14 3.84 -19.94 22.35
CA ARG A 14 4.08 -18.59 22.87
C ARG A 14 5.42 -18.11 22.29
N GLY A 15 5.37 -17.27 21.26
CA GLY A 15 6.55 -16.70 20.63
C GLY A 15 7.30 -15.84 21.63
N TYR A 16 8.60 -16.07 21.77
CA TYR A 16 9.51 -15.18 22.46
C TYR A 16 9.58 -13.89 21.64
N ARG A 17 9.15 -12.75 22.21
CA ARG A 17 9.36 -11.44 21.59
C ARG A 17 10.73 -10.94 22.02
N LEU A 18 11.62 -10.65 21.08
CA LEU A 18 12.87 -9.95 21.35
C LEU A 18 12.56 -8.61 21.99
N THR A 19 13.07 -8.41 23.20
CA THR A 19 13.00 -7.13 23.91
C THR A 19 14.14 -6.23 23.46
N TRP A 20 14.06 -4.94 23.80
CA TRP A 20 15.18 -4.01 23.59
C TRP A 20 16.48 -4.51 24.24
N ASP A 21 16.41 -5.02 25.46
CA ASP A 21 17.58 -5.54 26.18
C ASP A 21 18.26 -6.70 25.43
N ASP A 22 17.47 -7.56 24.78
CA ASP A 22 18.00 -8.65 23.95
C ASP A 22 18.71 -8.13 22.67
N MET A 23 18.27 -7.00 22.13
CA MET A 23 18.82 -6.37 20.93
C MET A 23 20.03 -5.47 21.25
N ASP A 24 19.99 -4.71 22.36
CA ASP A 24 21.06 -3.78 22.75
C ASP A 24 22.31 -4.52 23.28
N ALA A 25 22.14 -5.65 23.95
CA ALA A 25 23.23 -6.49 24.44
C ALA A 25 23.84 -7.41 23.37
N GLY A 26 23.21 -7.49 22.17
CA GLY A 26 23.56 -8.45 21.14
C GLY A 26 24.63 -7.94 20.16
N SER A 27 25.71 -8.72 20.01
CA SER A 27 26.54 -8.67 18.79
C SER A 27 25.93 -9.59 17.72
N GLY A 28 26.17 -9.28 16.44
CA GLY A 28 25.65 -10.09 15.34
C GLY A 28 24.23 -9.71 14.91
N ALA A 29 23.39 -10.72 14.59
CA ALA A 29 22.08 -10.52 14.00
C ALA A 29 21.15 -9.62 14.84
N ASN A 30 21.06 -9.83 16.14
CA ASN A 30 20.14 -9.09 17.00
C ASN A 30 20.53 -7.61 17.14
N GLY A 31 21.83 -7.32 17.26
CA GLY A 31 22.32 -5.94 17.29
C GLY A 31 22.04 -5.21 15.98
N LEU A 32 22.29 -5.87 14.84
CA LEU A 32 22.00 -5.31 13.50
C LEU A 32 20.50 -4.99 13.35
N ILE A 33 19.62 -5.91 13.76
CA ILE A 33 18.17 -5.72 13.70
C ILE A 33 17.73 -4.56 14.60
N GLY A 34 18.26 -4.48 15.84
CA GLY A 34 17.96 -3.38 16.75
C GLY A 34 18.35 -2.02 16.15
N GLU A 35 19.54 -1.92 15.55
CA GLU A 35 19.98 -0.70 14.89
C GLU A 35 19.12 -0.36 13.64
N TYR A 36 18.69 -1.36 12.86
CA TYR A 36 17.77 -1.17 11.73
C TYR A 36 16.42 -0.61 12.19
N LEU A 37 15.83 -1.16 13.26
CA LEU A 37 14.57 -0.66 13.81
C LEU A 37 14.68 0.78 14.30
N LEU A 38 15.76 1.10 15.06
CA LEU A 38 16.03 2.48 15.47
C LEU A 38 16.21 3.43 14.29
N LEU A 39 16.91 2.98 13.26
CA LEU A 39 17.12 3.78 12.04
C LEU A 39 15.78 4.08 11.37
N GLY A 40 14.91 3.09 11.17
CA GLY A 40 13.57 3.30 10.61
C GLY A 40 12.74 4.30 11.43
N LEU A 41 12.72 4.16 12.74
CA LEU A 41 12.02 5.09 13.65
C LEU A 41 12.59 6.52 13.61
N ARG A 42 13.89 6.70 13.36
CA ARG A 42 14.49 8.03 13.17
C ARG A 42 14.05 8.70 11.87
N PHE A 43 13.83 7.92 10.80
CA PHE A 43 13.27 8.46 9.55
C PHE A 43 11.86 9.02 9.74
N ASP A 44 11.03 8.42 10.60
CA ASP A 44 9.70 8.94 10.94
C ASP A 44 9.76 10.33 11.62
N ARG A 45 10.87 10.68 12.26
CA ARG A 45 11.10 12.03 12.82
C ARG A 45 11.61 13.05 11.80
N ILE A 46 12.09 12.60 10.63
CA ILE A 46 12.42 13.48 9.50
C ILE A 46 11.16 13.78 8.69
N GLU A 47 10.38 12.75 8.39
CA GLU A 47 9.16 12.83 7.58
C GLU A 47 8.07 12.00 8.25
N GLU A 48 7.06 12.66 8.80
CA GLU A 48 5.93 12.02 9.46
C GLU A 48 5.20 11.07 8.49
N GLY A 49 4.97 9.84 8.94
CA GLY A 49 4.36 8.78 8.13
C GLY A 49 5.38 7.96 7.32
N TYR A 50 6.68 8.15 7.53
CA TYR A 50 7.68 7.25 6.96
C TYR A 50 7.59 5.82 7.56
N VAL A 51 7.18 5.72 8.82
CA VAL A 51 6.79 4.47 9.47
C VAL A 51 5.28 4.35 9.45
N ASP A 52 4.76 3.49 8.56
CA ASP A 52 3.34 3.19 8.45
C ASP A 52 2.83 2.46 9.69
N SER A 53 3.55 1.41 10.13
CA SER A 53 3.23 0.70 11.37
C SER A 53 4.48 0.26 12.12
N PHE A 54 4.36 0.21 13.46
CA PHE A 54 5.39 -0.32 14.33
C PHE A 54 4.75 -1.08 15.50
N THR A 55 4.97 -2.40 15.52
CA THR A 55 4.44 -3.33 16.53
C THR A 55 5.53 -3.93 17.42
N GLY A 56 6.76 -3.40 17.31
CA GLY A 56 7.91 -3.80 18.12
C GLY A 56 7.85 -3.29 19.55
N ASP A 57 8.98 -3.38 20.26
CA ASP A 57 9.08 -2.88 21.63
C ASP A 57 8.86 -1.35 21.70
N PRO A 58 7.86 -0.85 22.43
CA PRO A 58 7.62 0.59 22.58
C PRO A 58 8.81 1.37 23.14
N ALA A 59 9.71 0.72 23.88
CA ALA A 59 10.92 1.34 24.40
C ALA A 59 11.83 1.89 23.29
N LEU A 60 11.81 1.27 22.09
CA LEU A 60 12.53 1.78 20.91
C LEU A 60 11.99 3.13 20.43
N ARG A 61 10.65 3.28 20.36
CA ARG A 61 10.03 4.58 20.03
C ARG A 61 10.39 5.65 21.06
N GLN A 62 10.31 5.30 22.35
CA GLN A 62 10.65 6.23 23.41
C GLN A 62 12.12 6.65 23.33
N LYS A 63 13.04 5.69 23.15
CA LYS A 63 14.46 5.98 22.97
C LYS A 63 14.71 6.96 21.84
N VAL A 64 14.11 6.72 20.66
CA VAL A 64 14.24 7.62 19.50
C VAL A 64 13.60 8.99 19.78
N ALA A 65 12.48 9.05 20.50
CA ALA A 65 11.84 10.31 20.87
C ALA A 65 12.72 11.19 21.77
N ASP A 66 13.50 10.57 22.65
CA ASP A 66 14.39 11.25 23.59
C ASP A 66 15.74 11.69 22.96
N GLU A 67 16.05 11.23 21.74
CA GLU A 67 17.24 11.64 21.00
C GLU A 67 17.14 13.07 20.48
N ALA A 68 18.26 13.69 20.18
CA ALA A 68 18.32 14.95 19.40
C ALA A 68 17.61 14.76 18.04
N ALA A 69 17.24 15.88 17.39
CA ALA A 69 16.69 15.83 16.03
C ALA A 69 17.69 15.12 15.09
N PRO A 70 17.25 14.11 14.32
CA PRO A 70 18.15 13.36 13.45
C PRO A 70 18.61 14.23 12.27
N ASP A 71 19.87 14.05 11.85
CA ASP A 71 20.41 14.61 10.61
C ASP A 71 20.23 13.58 9.48
N PRO A 72 19.55 13.92 8.39
CA PRO A 72 19.33 13.00 7.27
C PRO A 72 20.62 12.44 6.67
N ALA A 73 21.70 13.24 6.57
CA ALA A 73 22.98 12.78 6.07
C ALA A 73 23.64 11.75 7.01
N ASP A 74 23.44 11.90 8.33
CA ASP A 74 23.88 10.91 9.32
C ASP A 74 23.09 9.61 9.19
N LEU A 75 21.75 9.68 8.96
CA LEU A 75 20.93 8.50 8.75
C LEU A 75 21.35 7.74 7.48
N ALA A 76 21.67 8.44 6.39
CA ALA A 76 22.20 7.81 5.18
C ALA A 76 23.54 7.08 5.46
N ARG A 77 24.43 7.69 6.26
CA ARG A 77 25.70 7.04 6.66
C ARG A 77 25.46 5.80 7.54
N GLN A 78 24.50 5.87 8.46
CA GLN A 78 24.10 4.73 9.30
C GLN A 78 23.55 3.59 8.44
N ALA A 79 22.62 3.87 7.49
CA ALA A 79 22.09 2.89 6.56
C ALA A 79 23.19 2.19 5.76
N ARG A 80 24.16 2.96 5.22
CA ARG A 80 25.28 2.42 4.45
C ARG A 80 26.21 1.56 5.31
N ARG A 81 26.49 1.94 6.55
CA ARG A 81 27.27 1.14 7.50
C ARG A 81 26.56 -0.19 7.77
N LEU A 82 25.27 -0.15 8.16
CA LEU A 82 24.50 -1.35 8.44
C LEU A 82 24.42 -2.28 7.23
N LEU A 83 24.28 -1.72 6.01
CA LEU A 83 24.29 -2.50 4.77
C LEU A 83 25.60 -3.30 4.62
N GLY A 84 26.74 -2.71 4.98
CA GLY A 84 28.02 -3.40 5.00
C GLY A 84 28.15 -4.48 6.07
N ASP A 85 27.42 -4.35 7.18
CA ASP A 85 27.48 -5.27 8.31
C ASP A 85 26.58 -6.51 8.13
N VAL A 86 25.60 -6.48 7.18
CA VAL A 86 24.61 -7.55 6.99
C VAL A 86 25.27 -8.90 6.71
N ASP A 87 26.26 -8.98 5.81
CA ASP A 87 26.88 -10.25 5.41
C ASP A 87 27.62 -10.94 6.57
N GLY A 88 28.12 -10.17 7.53
CA GLY A 88 28.80 -10.67 8.73
C GLY A 88 27.89 -10.98 9.91
N SER A 89 26.58 -10.71 9.81
CA SER A 89 25.63 -10.76 10.94
C SER A 89 25.22 -12.18 11.36
N GLY A 90 25.35 -13.17 10.48
CA GLY A 90 24.86 -14.54 10.71
C GLY A 90 23.36 -14.74 10.45
N LEU A 91 22.70 -13.79 9.81
CA LEU A 91 21.32 -13.94 9.32
C LEU A 91 21.25 -14.98 8.19
N SER A 92 20.07 -15.61 8.01
CA SER A 92 19.82 -16.41 6.81
C SER A 92 19.84 -15.53 5.56
N GLU A 93 20.15 -16.11 4.40
CA GLU A 93 20.20 -15.41 3.11
C GLU A 93 18.94 -14.59 2.86
N GLN A 94 17.76 -15.17 3.05
CA GLN A 94 16.48 -14.48 2.86
C GLN A 94 16.34 -13.23 3.75
N ARG A 95 16.70 -13.30 5.04
CA ARG A 95 16.65 -12.17 5.96
C ARG A 95 17.70 -11.12 5.65
N ALA A 96 18.89 -11.58 5.25
CA ALA A 96 19.97 -10.69 4.81
C ALA A 96 19.57 -9.89 3.56
N ASP A 97 18.98 -10.54 2.56
CA ASP A 97 18.53 -9.88 1.34
C ASP A 97 17.39 -8.88 1.62
N TYR A 98 16.44 -9.24 2.47
CA TYR A 98 15.39 -8.34 2.95
C TYR A 98 15.99 -7.06 3.57
N LEU A 99 16.89 -7.21 4.54
CA LEU A 99 17.51 -6.06 5.21
C LEU A 99 18.38 -5.23 4.25
N LYS A 100 19.13 -5.87 3.35
CA LYS A 100 19.93 -5.16 2.34
C LYS A 100 19.06 -4.29 1.43
N ALA A 101 17.94 -4.81 0.98
CA ALA A 101 17.01 -4.07 0.14
C ALA A 101 16.43 -2.86 0.88
N HIS A 102 15.98 -3.05 2.12
CA HIS A 102 15.47 -1.96 2.97
C HIS A 102 16.55 -0.92 3.31
N LEU A 103 17.77 -1.36 3.61
CA LEU A 103 18.88 -0.44 3.93
C LEU A 103 19.33 0.39 2.72
N ARG A 104 19.24 -0.16 1.49
CA ARG A 104 19.44 0.63 0.25
C ARG A 104 18.36 1.70 0.10
N ALA A 105 17.11 1.36 0.38
CA ALA A 105 16.00 2.32 0.35
C ALA A 105 16.20 3.44 1.38
N LEU A 106 16.55 3.09 2.62
CA LEU A 106 16.84 4.07 3.68
C LEU A 106 18.08 4.94 3.36
N GLU A 107 19.13 4.37 2.78
CA GLU A 107 20.30 5.14 2.35
C GLU A 107 19.93 6.19 1.30
N CYS A 108 19.16 5.80 0.30
CA CYS A 108 18.64 6.70 -0.72
C CYS A 108 17.76 7.80 -0.13
N ALA A 109 16.82 7.44 0.75
CA ALA A 109 15.94 8.38 1.44
C ALA A 109 16.75 9.41 2.26
N GLY A 110 17.75 8.95 3.01
CA GLY A 110 18.61 9.84 3.80
C GLY A 110 19.38 10.84 2.95
N ARG A 111 19.92 10.42 1.81
CA ARG A 111 20.58 11.31 0.83
C ARG A 111 19.63 12.36 0.28
N LYS A 112 18.44 11.92 -0.12
CA LYS A 112 17.39 12.80 -0.64
C LYS A 112 16.94 13.83 0.41
N PHE A 113 16.66 13.40 1.64
CA PHE A 113 16.28 14.31 2.72
C PHE A 113 17.43 15.25 3.14
N ALA A 114 18.68 14.85 2.89
CA ALA A 114 19.86 15.71 3.04
C ALA A 114 20.03 16.73 1.90
N GLY A 115 19.12 16.74 0.90
CA GLY A 115 19.13 17.69 -0.21
C GLY A 115 19.90 17.22 -1.44
N GLU A 116 20.32 15.97 -1.52
CA GLU A 116 20.90 15.43 -2.74
C GLU A 116 19.83 15.30 -3.84
N ASP A 117 20.16 15.72 -5.05
CA ASP A 117 19.32 15.53 -6.22
C ASP A 117 19.41 14.09 -6.71
N VAL A 118 18.48 13.26 -6.24
CA VAL A 118 18.32 11.87 -6.70
C VAL A 118 17.29 11.85 -7.82
N GLY A 119 17.70 11.40 -9.01
CA GLY A 119 16.82 11.24 -10.15
C GLY A 119 15.64 10.32 -9.83
N PHE A 120 14.45 10.62 -10.38
CA PHE A 120 13.20 9.92 -10.01
C PHE A 120 13.28 8.41 -10.29
N VAL A 121 13.80 8.01 -11.45
CA VAL A 121 13.98 6.58 -11.80
C VAL A 121 14.94 5.87 -10.84
N ASP A 122 16.04 6.54 -10.46
CA ASP A 122 16.99 5.97 -9.51
C ASP A 122 16.43 5.90 -8.08
N GLU A 123 15.58 6.87 -7.70
CA GLU A 123 14.84 6.83 -6.44
C GLU A 123 13.89 5.63 -6.38
N VAL A 124 13.08 5.43 -7.41
CA VAL A 124 12.14 4.29 -7.49
C VAL A 124 12.90 2.95 -7.46
N ARG A 125 14.01 2.86 -8.21
CA ARG A 125 14.86 1.65 -8.19
C ARG A 125 15.44 1.39 -6.80
N ALA A 126 15.94 2.43 -6.12
CA ALA A 126 16.51 2.28 -4.79
C ALA A 126 15.46 1.90 -3.74
N TYR A 127 14.25 2.42 -3.85
CA TYR A 127 13.16 2.15 -2.91
C TYR A 127 12.52 0.78 -3.12
N PHE A 128 12.27 0.40 -4.36
CA PHE A 128 11.40 -0.73 -4.66
C PHE A 128 12.10 -1.89 -5.38
N ASP A 129 13.37 -1.72 -5.76
CA ASP A 129 14.16 -2.70 -6.53
C ASP A 129 13.53 -3.05 -7.89
N VAL A 130 12.90 -2.05 -8.52
CA VAL A 130 12.26 -2.16 -9.84
C VAL A 130 12.74 -1.06 -10.78
N ASP A 131 12.76 -1.38 -12.08
CA ASP A 131 13.04 -0.43 -13.15
C ASP A 131 11.73 0.03 -13.77
N ILE A 132 11.49 1.34 -13.75
CA ILE A 132 10.30 1.93 -14.35
C ILE A 132 10.60 2.57 -15.68
N ALA A 133 9.62 2.53 -16.56
CA ALA A 133 9.66 3.19 -17.85
C ALA A 133 8.28 3.73 -18.22
N LYS A 134 8.27 4.67 -19.14
CA LYS A 134 7.02 5.25 -19.65
C LYS A 134 6.15 4.20 -20.34
N GLY A 135 4.88 4.20 -20.02
CA GLY A 135 3.88 3.32 -20.61
C GLY A 135 3.63 3.59 -22.10
N ASN A 136 2.86 2.71 -22.70
CA ASN A 136 2.49 2.84 -24.12
C ASN A 136 1.10 3.47 -24.26
N GLU A 137 1.02 4.68 -24.83
CA GLU A 137 -0.24 5.38 -25.06
C GLU A 137 -1.24 4.59 -25.94
N ASP A 138 -0.81 3.64 -26.75
CA ASP A 138 -1.75 2.79 -27.51
C ASP A 138 -2.59 1.91 -26.57
N ARG A 139 -2.04 1.49 -25.43
CA ARG A 139 -2.81 0.80 -24.38
C ARG A 139 -3.88 1.72 -23.77
N TYR A 140 -3.59 3.00 -23.60
CA TYR A 140 -4.55 3.99 -23.10
C TYR A 140 -5.67 4.26 -24.11
N ARG A 141 -5.33 4.34 -25.42
CA ARG A 141 -6.34 4.46 -26.48
C ARG A 141 -7.26 3.24 -26.53
N GLU A 142 -6.70 2.04 -26.40
CA GLU A 142 -7.48 0.81 -26.34
C GLU A 142 -8.37 0.77 -25.07
N ALA A 143 -7.85 1.18 -23.91
CA ALA A 143 -8.66 1.31 -22.70
C ALA A 143 -9.84 2.27 -22.89
N HIS A 144 -9.61 3.43 -23.53
CA HIS A 144 -10.69 4.37 -23.86
C HIS A 144 -11.71 3.76 -24.82
N ARG A 145 -11.28 2.99 -25.80
CA ARG A 145 -12.20 2.29 -26.74
C ARG A 145 -13.07 1.28 -25.99
N LEU A 146 -12.49 0.48 -25.10
CA LEU A 146 -13.22 -0.50 -24.28
C LEU A 146 -14.17 0.19 -23.29
N LEU A 147 -13.73 1.30 -22.68
CA LEU A 147 -14.58 2.12 -21.83
C LEU A 147 -15.76 2.73 -22.59
N ASP A 148 -15.54 3.16 -23.84
CA ASP A 148 -16.59 3.73 -24.69
C ASP A 148 -17.70 2.72 -24.98
N GLU A 149 -17.36 1.42 -25.05
CA GLU A 149 -18.32 0.32 -25.21
C GLU A 149 -19.03 -0.04 -23.88
N ALA A 150 -18.30 -0.01 -22.75
CA ALA A 150 -18.82 -0.45 -21.46
C ALA A 150 -19.67 0.61 -20.74
N VAL A 151 -19.29 1.90 -20.87
CA VAL A 151 -19.95 3.01 -20.16
C VAL A 151 -21.26 3.38 -20.85
N PRO A 152 -22.41 3.39 -20.15
CA PRO A 152 -23.71 3.66 -20.74
C PRO A 152 -23.88 5.13 -21.15
N GLY A 153 -24.87 5.39 -22.00
CA GLY A 153 -25.26 6.74 -22.42
C GLY A 153 -24.75 7.14 -23.79
N SER A 154 -24.90 8.40 -24.15
CA SER A 154 -24.45 9.00 -25.40
C SER A 154 -23.68 10.29 -25.14
N GLY A 155 -22.82 10.68 -26.09
CA GLY A 155 -21.97 11.85 -25.96
C GLY A 155 -20.54 11.52 -25.57
N PRO A 156 -19.73 12.53 -25.14
CA PRO A 156 -18.33 12.34 -24.79
C PRO A 156 -18.12 11.29 -23.69
N LEU A 157 -17.14 10.41 -23.86
CA LEU A 157 -16.84 9.33 -22.89
C LEU A 157 -16.60 9.86 -21.48
N ALA A 158 -15.86 10.96 -21.34
CA ALA A 158 -15.58 11.55 -20.03
C ALA A 158 -16.86 11.95 -19.28
N ASP A 159 -17.83 12.56 -19.96
CA ASP A 159 -19.10 12.98 -19.38
C ASP A 159 -19.95 11.76 -18.97
N ARG A 160 -20.00 10.73 -19.83
CA ARG A 160 -20.71 9.49 -19.53
C ARG A 160 -20.10 8.75 -18.34
N LEU A 161 -18.77 8.68 -18.26
CA LEU A 161 -18.08 8.04 -17.16
C LEU A 161 -18.30 8.80 -15.84
N GLN A 162 -18.32 10.13 -15.87
CA GLN A 162 -18.65 10.95 -14.70
C GLN A 162 -20.11 10.73 -14.26
N ALA A 163 -21.04 10.70 -15.20
CA ALA A 163 -22.46 10.43 -14.90
C ALA A 163 -22.64 9.02 -14.32
N TYR A 164 -21.96 8.01 -14.88
CA TYR A 164 -21.95 6.66 -14.35
C TYR A 164 -21.44 6.63 -12.90
N ARG A 165 -20.27 7.24 -12.64
CA ARG A 165 -19.68 7.32 -11.29
C ARG A 165 -20.61 8.01 -10.29
N ALA A 166 -21.28 9.08 -10.71
CA ALA A 166 -22.24 9.77 -9.86
C ALA A 166 -23.49 8.91 -9.55
N GLY A 167 -23.93 8.09 -10.51
CA GLY A 167 -25.03 7.14 -10.31
C GLY A 167 -24.68 5.97 -9.37
N GLU A 168 -23.40 5.70 -9.17
CA GLU A 168 -22.86 4.64 -8.32
C GLU A 168 -22.49 5.12 -6.91
N GLU A 169 -22.74 6.39 -6.57
CA GLU A 169 -22.44 6.92 -5.22
C GLU A 169 -23.26 6.21 -4.16
N ILE A 170 -22.61 5.71 -3.13
CA ILE A 170 -23.25 5.12 -1.95
C ILE A 170 -23.81 6.25 -1.09
N PRO A 171 -25.09 6.21 -0.69
CA PRO A 171 -25.61 7.17 0.27
C PRO A 171 -24.77 7.17 1.55
N PRO A 172 -24.32 8.34 2.04
CA PRO A 172 -23.40 8.40 3.20
C PRO A 172 -23.90 7.63 4.42
N GLU A 173 -25.21 7.65 4.68
CA GLU A 173 -25.84 6.92 5.77
C GLU A 173 -25.85 5.39 5.61
N ARG A 174 -25.52 4.89 4.42
CA ARG A 174 -25.45 3.46 4.10
C ARG A 174 -24.01 2.93 4.00
N LEU A 175 -23.02 3.83 4.04
CA LEU A 175 -21.63 3.49 3.79
C LEU A 175 -21.09 2.48 4.81
N GLU A 176 -21.32 2.72 6.10
CA GLU A 176 -20.86 1.85 7.18
C GLU A 176 -21.44 0.43 7.06
N GLU A 177 -22.75 0.34 6.80
CA GLU A 177 -23.43 -0.94 6.58
C GLU A 177 -22.84 -1.71 5.40
N CYS A 178 -22.54 -1.02 4.28
CA CYS A 178 -21.93 -1.64 3.12
C CYS A 178 -20.50 -2.14 3.43
N ILE A 179 -19.69 -1.35 4.13
CA ILE A 179 -18.34 -1.75 4.56
C ILE A 179 -18.40 -3.04 5.37
N HIS A 180 -19.26 -3.09 6.40
CA HIS A 180 -19.38 -4.26 7.26
C HIS A 180 -19.87 -5.51 6.52
N ALA A 181 -20.79 -5.36 5.57
CA ALA A 181 -21.29 -6.47 4.77
C ALA A 181 -20.18 -7.06 3.89
N PHE A 182 -19.40 -6.22 3.19
CA PHE A 182 -18.27 -6.68 2.38
C PHE A 182 -17.16 -7.27 3.23
N SER A 183 -16.81 -6.62 4.34
CA SER A 183 -15.76 -7.10 5.25
C SER A 183 -16.11 -8.49 5.80
N SER A 184 -17.33 -8.70 6.29
CA SER A 184 -17.76 -10.01 6.78
C SER A 184 -17.71 -11.08 5.69
N ALA A 185 -18.22 -10.78 4.50
CA ALA A 185 -18.24 -11.73 3.39
C ALA A 185 -16.82 -12.09 2.89
N LEU A 186 -15.89 -11.14 2.89
CA LEU A 186 -14.50 -11.36 2.53
C LEU A 186 -13.77 -12.15 3.62
N ARG A 187 -13.97 -11.81 4.89
CA ARG A 187 -13.39 -12.53 6.03
C ARG A 187 -13.74 -14.02 6.02
N ASP A 188 -15.00 -14.34 5.79
CA ASP A 188 -15.45 -15.73 5.75
C ASP A 188 -14.76 -16.51 4.63
N ARG A 189 -14.55 -15.89 3.46
CA ARG A 189 -13.81 -16.51 2.35
C ARG A 189 -12.33 -16.70 2.66
N VAL A 190 -11.69 -15.64 3.16
CA VAL A 190 -10.24 -15.61 3.38
C VAL A 190 -9.82 -16.62 4.45
N ARG A 191 -10.62 -16.81 5.51
CA ARG A 191 -10.31 -17.77 6.57
C ARG A 191 -10.25 -19.22 6.11
N ILE A 192 -10.83 -19.56 4.96
CA ILE A 192 -10.75 -20.91 4.39
C ILE A 192 -9.33 -21.22 3.91
N ASP A 193 -8.73 -20.27 3.18
CA ASP A 193 -7.43 -20.47 2.51
C ASP A 193 -6.27 -19.87 3.32
N PHE A 194 -6.55 -18.85 4.12
CA PHE A 194 -5.58 -18.12 4.92
C PHE A 194 -5.99 -18.13 6.40
N PRO A 195 -5.64 -19.16 7.17
CA PRO A 195 -5.96 -19.20 8.59
C PRO A 195 -5.42 -17.95 9.29
N LEU A 196 -6.32 -17.22 9.92
CA LEU A 196 -6.01 -16.06 10.75
C LEU A 196 -6.20 -16.42 12.22
N PRO A 197 -5.46 -15.77 13.14
CA PRO A 197 -5.70 -15.95 14.57
C PRO A 197 -7.16 -15.67 14.93
N ASP A 198 -7.75 -16.46 15.83
CA ASP A 198 -9.16 -16.29 16.22
C ASP A 198 -9.44 -14.94 16.90
N THR A 199 -8.40 -14.30 17.43
CA THR A 199 -8.45 -13.00 18.09
C THR A 199 -8.32 -11.81 17.15
N GLU A 200 -8.15 -12.05 15.82
CA GLU A 200 -8.03 -10.95 14.87
C GLU A 200 -9.33 -10.14 14.76
N THR A 201 -9.16 -8.83 14.69
CA THR A 201 -10.30 -7.91 14.63
C THR A 201 -9.98 -6.69 13.78
N ILE A 202 -10.99 -6.18 13.10
CA ILE A 202 -10.96 -4.88 12.42
C ILE A 202 -12.05 -3.99 13.02
N ASN A 203 -11.66 -2.76 13.36
CA ASN A 203 -12.57 -1.65 13.61
C ASN A 203 -12.65 -0.77 12.36
N TYR A 204 -13.85 -0.31 11.99
CA TYR A 204 -14.04 0.62 10.88
C TYR A 204 -14.42 2.00 11.41
N GLU A 205 -13.79 3.04 10.86
CA GLU A 205 -14.07 4.43 11.17
C GLU A 205 -14.38 5.21 9.91
N ILE A 206 -15.48 5.96 9.93
CA ILE A 206 -15.79 6.91 8.87
C ILE A 206 -15.17 8.26 9.25
N VAL A 207 -14.26 8.73 8.41
CA VAL A 207 -13.48 9.96 8.66
C VAL A 207 -13.71 10.98 7.55
N THR A 208 -13.32 12.22 7.82
CA THR A 208 -13.32 13.33 6.86
C THR A 208 -11.97 14.04 6.88
N ASP A 209 -11.74 14.92 5.91
CA ASP A 209 -10.53 15.76 5.81
C ASP A 209 -9.23 14.95 5.73
N LYS A 210 -9.25 13.90 4.89
CA LYS A 210 -8.09 13.05 4.61
C LYS A 210 -7.72 13.10 3.12
N PRO A 211 -6.42 12.99 2.77
CA PRO A 211 -5.98 13.01 1.37
C PRO A 211 -6.25 11.67 0.63
N TRP A 212 -6.52 10.59 1.36
CA TRP A 212 -6.72 9.23 0.86
C TRP A 212 -8.19 8.80 0.97
N SER A 213 -8.56 7.70 0.32
CA SER A 213 -9.92 7.12 0.32
C SER A 213 -10.16 6.11 1.43
N GLY A 214 -9.16 5.34 1.78
CA GLY A 214 -9.09 4.40 2.89
C GLY A 214 -7.67 4.31 3.40
N PHE A 215 -7.51 3.83 4.63
CA PHE A 215 -6.23 3.57 5.25
C PHE A 215 -6.35 2.53 6.35
N ASN A 216 -5.41 1.59 6.41
CA ASN A 216 -5.33 0.59 7.45
C ASN A 216 -4.27 0.97 8.49
N TYR A 217 -4.70 1.24 9.70
CA TYR A 217 -3.82 1.40 10.85
C TYR A 217 -3.66 0.06 11.57
N TYR A 218 -2.54 -0.62 11.35
CA TYR A 218 -2.26 -1.87 12.06
C TYR A 218 -1.68 -1.60 13.46
N GLU A 219 -2.41 -2.07 14.49
CA GLU A 219 -2.11 -1.78 15.89
C GLU A 219 -1.31 -2.89 16.59
N GLY A 220 -1.02 -3.97 15.89
CA GLY A 220 -0.45 -5.19 16.48
C GLY A 220 -1.49 -6.03 17.24
N ASN A 221 -1.08 -7.18 17.69
CA ASN A 221 -1.95 -8.17 18.33
C ASN A 221 -3.14 -8.55 17.43
N TYR A 222 -2.89 -8.61 16.11
CA TYR A 222 -3.86 -8.96 15.07
C TYR A 222 -5.06 -8.01 14.97
N ARG A 223 -4.84 -6.72 15.26
CA ARG A 223 -5.88 -5.69 15.22
C ARG A 223 -5.54 -4.59 14.24
N SER A 224 -6.57 -4.15 13.52
CA SER A 224 -6.50 -2.94 12.70
C SER A 224 -7.67 -2.02 12.96
N THR A 225 -7.42 -0.72 12.78
CA THR A 225 -8.47 0.27 12.52
C THR A 225 -8.39 0.67 11.04
N VAL A 226 -9.47 0.45 10.30
CA VAL A 226 -9.60 0.85 8.90
C VAL A 226 -10.43 2.11 8.82
N ALA A 227 -9.81 3.21 8.42
CA ALA A 227 -10.48 4.49 8.24
C ALA A 227 -10.91 4.66 6.78
N VAL A 228 -12.17 5.04 6.55
CA VAL A 228 -12.73 5.29 5.22
C VAL A 228 -13.16 6.75 5.12
N ASN A 229 -12.64 7.46 4.12
CA ASN A 229 -12.90 8.89 3.95
C ASN A 229 -14.24 9.12 3.24
N ALA A 230 -15.20 9.71 3.96
CA ALA A 230 -16.53 10.03 3.45
C ALA A 230 -16.58 11.24 2.50
N ASP A 231 -15.58 12.14 2.55
CA ASP A 231 -15.53 13.29 1.63
C ASP A 231 -15.33 12.87 0.17
N LEU A 232 -14.75 11.69 -0.05
CA LEU A 232 -14.51 11.13 -1.37
C LEU A 232 -15.67 10.24 -1.81
N LYS A 233 -16.91 10.70 -1.72
CA LYS A 233 -18.11 10.02 -2.23
C LYS A 233 -17.85 8.58 -2.73
N GLN A 234 -17.94 7.60 -1.84
CA GLN A 234 -17.61 6.22 -2.16
C GLN A 234 -18.58 5.64 -3.19
N GLN A 235 -18.06 4.92 -4.17
CA GLN A 235 -18.82 4.33 -5.26
C GLN A 235 -19.04 2.84 -5.03
N MET A 236 -20.23 2.33 -5.36
CA MET A 236 -20.56 0.91 -5.25
C MET A 236 -19.58 0.02 -6.04
N SER A 237 -19.10 0.48 -7.19
CA SER A 237 -18.11 -0.24 -8.00
C SER A 237 -16.71 -0.30 -7.36
N ASN A 238 -16.36 0.65 -6.49
CA ASN A 238 -15.02 0.72 -5.87
C ASN A 238 -15.00 0.16 -4.43
N LEU A 239 -16.09 0.24 -3.69
CA LEU A 239 -16.10 -0.14 -2.28
C LEU A 239 -15.67 -1.60 -2.02
N PRO A 240 -16.09 -2.62 -2.79
CA PRO A 240 -15.64 -4.00 -2.59
C PRO A 240 -14.12 -4.14 -2.69
N ARG A 241 -13.50 -3.42 -3.65
CA ARG A 241 -12.04 -3.38 -3.82
C ARG A 241 -11.37 -2.67 -2.65
N LEU A 242 -11.87 -1.51 -2.24
CA LEU A 242 -11.34 -0.77 -1.09
C LEU A 242 -11.36 -1.62 0.18
N VAL A 243 -12.48 -2.27 0.48
CA VAL A 243 -12.60 -3.13 1.66
C VAL A 243 -11.67 -4.33 1.56
N ALA A 244 -11.52 -4.94 0.38
CA ALA A 244 -10.58 -6.04 0.19
C ALA A 244 -9.12 -5.58 0.38
N HIS A 245 -8.76 -4.43 -0.17
CA HIS A 245 -7.43 -3.82 -0.09
C HIS A 245 -7.03 -3.53 1.37
N GLU A 246 -7.91 -2.85 2.12
CA GLU A 246 -7.58 -2.47 3.49
C GLU A 246 -7.73 -3.63 4.49
N SER A 247 -8.55 -4.64 4.18
CA SER A 247 -8.87 -5.68 5.16
C SER A 247 -8.56 -7.11 4.69
N TYR A 248 -9.49 -7.79 4.02
CA TYR A 248 -9.40 -9.22 3.71
C TYR A 248 -9.46 -9.47 2.19
N PRO A 249 -8.41 -10.06 1.57
CA PRO A 249 -7.11 -10.51 2.09
C PRO A 249 -5.98 -9.48 2.03
N GLY A 250 -6.27 -8.19 1.95
CA GLY A 250 -5.29 -7.11 1.82
C GLY A 250 -4.47 -6.84 3.10
N HIS A 251 -4.25 -5.56 3.39
CA HIS A 251 -3.30 -5.11 4.42
C HIS A 251 -3.50 -5.76 5.80
N HIS A 252 -4.75 -5.82 6.30
CA HIS A 252 -5.00 -6.47 7.60
C HIS A 252 -4.55 -7.94 7.61
N THR A 253 -4.90 -8.68 6.57
CA THR A 253 -4.53 -10.10 6.47
C THR A 253 -3.01 -10.27 6.36
N GLU A 254 -2.33 -9.45 5.57
CA GLU A 254 -0.87 -9.43 5.42
C GLU A 254 -0.20 -9.19 6.77
N HIS A 255 -0.59 -8.14 7.48
CA HIS A 255 -0.05 -7.80 8.78
C HIS A 255 -0.27 -8.91 9.83
N CYS A 256 -1.48 -9.47 9.92
CA CYS A 256 -1.77 -10.57 10.82
C CYS A 256 -0.92 -11.81 10.51
N ARG A 257 -0.77 -12.15 9.24
CA ARG A 257 0.04 -13.30 8.81
C ARG A 257 1.51 -13.07 9.07
N LYS A 258 2.01 -11.88 8.85
CA LYS A 258 3.38 -11.47 9.14
C LYS A 258 3.67 -11.52 10.65
N GLU A 259 2.80 -10.94 11.47
CA GLU A 259 2.97 -10.97 12.93
C GLU A 259 2.92 -12.42 13.46
N PHE A 260 1.94 -13.22 13.03
CA PHE A 260 1.82 -14.60 13.47
C PHE A 260 2.97 -15.49 12.97
N GLY A 261 3.30 -15.42 11.68
CA GLY A 261 4.24 -16.35 11.04
C GLY A 261 5.69 -15.95 11.21
N LEU A 262 6.03 -14.68 10.97
CA LEU A 262 7.42 -14.21 10.95
C LEU A 262 7.85 -13.67 12.32
N VAL A 263 7.06 -12.80 12.92
CA VAL A 263 7.44 -12.19 14.21
C VAL A 263 7.34 -13.20 15.33
N ALA A 264 6.14 -13.74 15.56
CA ALA A 264 5.91 -14.67 16.66
C ALA A 264 6.46 -16.09 16.38
N GLY A 265 6.29 -16.57 15.14
CA GLY A 265 6.68 -17.93 14.77
C GLY A 265 8.16 -18.13 14.49
N GLN A 266 8.85 -17.12 13.94
CA GLN A 266 10.25 -17.21 13.51
C GLN A 266 11.17 -16.20 14.18
N ASN A 267 10.65 -15.39 15.11
CA ASN A 267 11.40 -14.38 15.86
C ASN A 267 12.13 -13.35 14.94
N GLN A 268 11.45 -12.93 13.85
CA GLN A 268 11.97 -11.93 12.92
C GLN A 268 11.53 -10.54 13.35
N ALA A 269 12.27 -9.92 14.29
CA ALA A 269 11.90 -8.62 14.84
C ALA A 269 11.96 -7.49 13.82
N GLU A 270 12.75 -7.61 12.74
CA GLU A 270 12.76 -6.67 11.62
C GLU A 270 11.41 -6.52 10.93
N GLN A 271 10.53 -7.51 11.08
CA GLN A 271 9.17 -7.47 10.53
C GLN A 271 8.16 -6.69 11.39
N THR A 272 8.60 -6.17 12.53
CA THR A 272 7.73 -5.37 13.42
C THR A 272 7.61 -3.91 12.98
N ILE A 273 8.42 -3.46 12.02
CA ILE A 273 8.35 -2.13 11.42
C ILE A 273 7.93 -2.25 9.95
N PHE A 274 6.97 -1.43 9.54
CA PHE A 274 6.62 -1.26 8.15
C PHE A 274 7.06 0.14 7.70
N LEU A 275 7.95 0.19 6.73
CA LEU A 275 8.50 1.43 6.20
C LEU A 275 7.89 1.72 4.82
N VAL A 276 7.36 2.91 4.66
CA VAL A 276 6.98 3.44 3.35
C VAL A 276 8.24 3.55 2.48
N ASN A 277 8.10 3.42 1.16
CA ASN A 277 9.20 3.49 0.20
C ASN A 277 10.27 2.39 0.39
N THR A 278 9.80 1.16 0.54
CA THR A 278 10.64 -0.05 0.60
C THR A 278 10.08 -1.15 -0.29
N PRO A 279 10.86 -2.18 -0.66
CA PRO A 279 10.33 -3.30 -1.44
C PRO A 279 9.17 -4.04 -0.76
N GLN A 280 9.12 -4.03 0.58
CA GLN A 280 7.98 -4.57 1.32
C GLN A 280 6.70 -3.78 1.02
N CYS A 281 6.79 -2.45 0.96
CA CYS A 281 5.66 -1.59 0.63
C CYS A 281 5.14 -1.86 -0.78
N LEU A 282 6.03 -1.99 -1.78
CA LEU A 282 5.65 -2.38 -3.15
C LEU A 282 4.86 -3.69 -3.16
N MET A 283 5.35 -4.71 -2.48
CA MET A 283 4.71 -6.02 -2.41
C MET A 283 3.36 -5.96 -1.69
N ALA A 284 3.27 -5.22 -0.59
CA ALA A 284 2.04 -5.07 0.18
C ALA A 284 0.94 -4.39 -0.64
N GLU A 285 1.27 -3.30 -1.34
CA GLU A 285 0.35 -2.58 -2.22
C GLU A 285 -0.13 -3.47 -3.39
N GLY A 286 0.79 -4.15 -4.06
CA GLY A 286 0.44 -5.07 -5.14
C GLY A 286 -0.48 -6.20 -4.71
N LEU A 287 -0.19 -6.82 -3.56
CA LEU A 287 -1.05 -7.87 -2.99
C LEU A 287 -2.42 -7.32 -2.58
N ALA A 288 -2.47 -6.12 -2.00
CA ALA A 288 -3.71 -5.47 -1.60
C ALA A 288 -4.57 -5.07 -2.82
N ASP A 289 -3.96 -4.61 -3.90
CA ASP A 289 -4.66 -4.31 -5.15
C ASP A 289 -5.24 -5.56 -5.83
N LEU A 290 -4.59 -6.71 -5.69
CA LEU A 290 -5.08 -8.01 -6.16
C LEU A 290 -6.09 -8.67 -5.21
N ALA A 291 -6.29 -8.14 -4.01
CA ALA A 291 -7.01 -8.79 -2.91
C ALA A 291 -8.44 -9.22 -3.28
N LEU A 292 -9.22 -8.34 -3.90
CA LEU A 292 -10.60 -8.69 -4.30
C LEU A 292 -10.61 -9.83 -5.32
N TYR A 293 -9.72 -9.80 -6.31
CA TYR A 293 -9.62 -10.85 -7.30
C TYR A 293 -9.14 -12.18 -6.70
N ALA A 294 -8.19 -12.12 -5.78
CA ALA A 294 -7.69 -13.30 -5.08
C ALA A 294 -8.76 -13.97 -4.21
N ALA A 295 -9.62 -13.18 -3.55
CA ALA A 295 -10.68 -13.71 -2.68
C ALA A 295 -11.93 -14.18 -3.44
N VAL A 296 -12.29 -13.48 -4.52
CA VAL A 296 -13.59 -13.67 -5.20
C VAL A 296 -13.42 -14.22 -6.61
N GLY A 297 -12.38 -13.80 -7.32
CA GLY A 297 -12.14 -14.16 -8.72
C GLY A 297 -12.76 -13.17 -9.72
N PRO A 298 -12.82 -13.59 -11.01
CA PRO A 298 -13.26 -12.70 -12.09
C PRO A 298 -14.77 -12.39 -12.10
N ASP A 299 -15.57 -12.99 -11.25
CA ASP A 299 -17.03 -12.74 -11.13
C ASP A 299 -17.36 -11.87 -9.90
N TRP A 300 -16.40 -11.00 -9.50
CA TRP A 300 -16.57 -10.16 -8.31
C TRP A 300 -17.77 -9.20 -8.43
N GLY A 301 -18.09 -8.74 -9.62
CA GLY A 301 -19.22 -7.86 -9.86
C GLY A 301 -20.55 -8.50 -9.50
N ASN A 302 -20.78 -9.74 -9.94
CA ASN A 302 -21.98 -10.50 -9.60
C ASN A 302 -22.02 -10.88 -8.12
N TRP A 303 -20.85 -11.17 -7.51
CA TRP A 303 -20.78 -11.40 -6.07
C TRP A 303 -21.15 -10.13 -5.29
N ALA A 304 -20.63 -8.98 -5.66
CA ALA A 304 -20.95 -7.70 -5.03
C ALA A 304 -22.44 -7.33 -5.21
N SER A 305 -23.01 -7.60 -6.40
CA SER A 305 -24.43 -7.35 -6.68
C SER A 305 -25.37 -8.10 -5.72
N LYS A 306 -25.01 -9.31 -5.30
CA LYS A 306 -25.79 -10.08 -4.32
C LYS A 306 -25.79 -9.41 -2.95
N ILE A 307 -24.60 -8.95 -2.50
CA ILE A 307 -24.46 -8.26 -1.21
C ILE A 307 -25.24 -6.95 -1.22
N TYR A 308 -25.09 -6.12 -2.27
CA TYR A 308 -25.85 -4.89 -2.38
C TYR A 308 -27.36 -5.11 -2.45
N LYS A 309 -27.80 -6.17 -3.14
CA LYS A 309 -29.21 -6.54 -3.19
C LYS A 309 -29.79 -6.90 -1.82
N ASP A 310 -29.03 -7.63 -1.01
CA ASP A 310 -29.41 -7.97 0.35
C ASP A 310 -29.54 -6.73 1.26
N LEU A 311 -28.76 -5.70 0.95
CA LEU A 311 -28.85 -4.38 1.57
C LEU A 311 -29.94 -3.49 0.92
N GLY A 312 -30.67 -3.96 -0.06
CA GLY A 312 -31.71 -3.19 -0.77
C GLY A 312 -31.19 -2.15 -1.74
N LEU A 313 -29.89 -2.23 -2.12
CA LEU A 313 -29.27 -1.38 -3.12
C LEU A 313 -29.26 -2.06 -4.49
N ARG A 314 -29.28 -1.24 -5.56
CA ARG A 314 -29.20 -1.73 -6.94
C ARG A 314 -27.81 -1.48 -7.47
N PHE A 315 -27.14 -2.52 -7.95
CA PHE A 315 -25.81 -2.46 -8.51
C PHE A 315 -25.70 -3.34 -9.75
N ASP A 316 -25.18 -2.79 -10.84
CA ASP A 316 -24.90 -3.51 -12.08
C ASP A 316 -23.46 -4.01 -12.05
N GLY A 317 -23.25 -5.16 -11.42
CA GLY A 317 -21.92 -5.72 -11.20
C GLY A 317 -21.21 -6.14 -12.48
N GLU A 318 -21.93 -6.65 -13.49
CA GLU A 318 -21.32 -7.02 -14.78
C GLU A 318 -20.73 -5.80 -15.46
N ARG A 319 -21.46 -4.69 -15.46
CA ARG A 319 -20.99 -3.43 -16.02
C ARG A 319 -19.82 -2.85 -15.25
N ALA A 320 -19.90 -2.86 -13.91
CA ALA A 320 -18.83 -2.39 -13.06
C ALA A 320 -17.52 -3.16 -13.29
N GLU A 321 -17.61 -4.48 -13.44
CA GLU A 321 -16.49 -5.35 -13.75
C GLU A 321 -15.92 -5.06 -15.14
N ALA A 322 -16.77 -4.90 -16.15
CA ALA A 322 -16.36 -4.54 -17.49
C ALA A 322 -15.63 -3.17 -17.54
N ILE A 323 -16.15 -2.16 -16.84
CA ILE A 323 -15.53 -0.83 -16.72
C ILE A 323 -14.21 -0.91 -15.96
N SER A 324 -14.14 -1.69 -14.88
CA SER A 324 -12.91 -1.92 -14.13
C SER A 324 -11.83 -2.57 -14.99
N ALA A 325 -12.17 -3.63 -15.71
CA ALA A 325 -11.25 -4.31 -16.62
C ALA A 325 -10.77 -3.40 -17.75
N ALA A 326 -11.68 -2.62 -18.35
CA ALA A 326 -11.33 -1.64 -19.39
C ALA A 326 -10.40 -0.53 -18.88
N SER A 327 -10.51 -0.17 -17.60
CA SER A 327 -9.71 0.89 -16.96
C SER A 327 -8.32 0.42 -16.52
N ALA A 328 -8.05 -0.88 -16.46
CA ALA A 328 -6.84 -1.43 -15.82
C ALA A 328 -5.54 -0.83 -16.39
N ALA A 329 -5.44 -0.70 -17.73
CA ALA A 329 -4.27 -0.11 -18.37
C ALA A 329 -4.06 1.38 -18.05
N LEU A 330 -5.07 2.07 -17.51
CA LEU A 330 -4.96 3.49 -17.14
C LEU A 330 -4.29 3.69 -15.77
N ALA A 331 -3.97 2.64 -15.04
CA ALA A 331 -3.17 2.72 -13.83
C ALA A 331 -1.77 3.29 -14.11
N ASP A 332 -1.17 2.89 -15.24
CA ASP A 332 0.17 3.32 -15.68
C ASP A 332 0.25 4.85 -15.90
N VAL A 333 -0.88 5.51 -16.17
CA VAL A 333 -0.93 6.96 -16.46
C VAL A 333 -0.35 7.81 -15.33
N ARG A 334 -0.51 7.38 -14.08
CA ARG A 334 0.04 8.12 -12.93
C ARG A 334 1.56 8.03 -12.85
N GLN A 335 2.12 6.87 -13.15
CA GLN A 335 3.57 6.69 -13.23
C GLN A 335 4.16 7.49 -14.39
N ASP A 336 3.49 7.48 -15.54
CA ASP A 336 3.90 8.31 -16.69
C ASP A 336 3.87 9.80 -16.36
N ALA A 337 2.84 10.26 -15.64
CA ALA A 337 2.76 11.64 -15.17
C ALA A 337 3.90 11.99 -14.20
N ALA A 338 4.29 11.06 -13.31
CA ALA A 338 5.45 11.24 -12.44
C ALA A 338 6.77 11.31 -13.24
N LEU A 339 6.94 10.45 -14.24
CA LEU A 339 8.10 10.49 -15.14
C LEU A 339 8.15 11.80 -15.94
N MET A 340 7.02 12.26 -16.47
CA MET A 340 6.93 13.56 -17.15
C MET A 340 7.36 14.72 -16.25
N LEU A 341 6.92 14.70 -14.98
CA LEU A 341 7.20 15.76 -14.03
C LEU A 341 8.67 15.76 -13.56
N HIS A 342 9.18 14.61 -13.16
CA HIS A 342 10.44 14.49 -12.42
C HIS A 342 11.64 14.10 -13.27
N ASP A 343 11.43 13.34 -14.35
CA ASP A 343 12.50 12.87 -15.23
C ASP A 343 12.59 13.69 -16.51
N GLU A 344 11.44 13.95 -17.16
CA GLU A 344 11.37 14.79 -18.38
C GLU A 344 11.31 16.30 -18.07
N HIS A 345 11.12 16.70 -16.81
CA HIS A 345 10.99 18.10 -16.37
C HIS A 345 9.93 18.91 -17.13
N ARG A 346 8.78 18.26 -17.40
CA ARG A 346 7.65 18.90 -18.11
C ARG A 346 6.94 19.91 -17.20
N ASP A 347 6.35 20.92 -17.83
CA ASP A 347 5.52 21.88 -17.11
C ASP A 347 4.32 21.21 -16.42
N VAL A 348 3.97 21.70 -15.23
CA VAL A 348 2.84 21.18 -14.43
C VAL A 348 1.54 21.16 -15.24
N ASP A 349 1.28 22.18 -16.04
CA ASP A 349 0.06 22.26 -16.85
C ASP A 349 0.03 21.19 -17.96
N ASP A 350 1.17 20.84 -18.55
CA ASP A 350 1.29 19.71 -19.49
C ASP A 350 0.95 18.38 -18.80
N VAL A 351 1.46 18.16 -17.60
CA VAL A 351 1.20 16.95 -16.80
C VAL A 351 -0.28 16.88 -16.38
N VAL A 352 -0.86 17.99 -15.97
CA VAL A 352 -2.29 18.10 -15.65
C VAL A 352 -3.14 17.76 -16.88
N ALA A 353 -2.81 18.29 -18.05
CA ALA A 353 -3.51 17.99 -19.30
C ALA A 353 -3.39 16.50 -19.69
N PHE A 354 -2.21 15.90 -19.48
CA PHE A 354 -1.98 14.47 -19.69
C PHE A 354 -2.86 13.62 -18.75
N LEU A 355 -2.88 13.93 -17.46
CA LEU A 355 -3.73 13.25 -16.48
C LEU A 355 -5.22 13.37 -16.85
N GLN A 356 -5.70 14.60 -17.17
CA GLN A 356 -7.09 14.81 -17.58
C GLN A 356 -7.47 13.95 -18.77
N ARG A 357 -6.63 13.97 -19.81
CA ARG A 357 -6.86 13.25 -21.05
C ARG A 357 -7.03 11.75 -20.81
N TRP A 358 -6.05 11.14 -20.14
CA TRP A 358 -5.98 9.68 -20.06
C TRP A 358 -6.80 9.09 -18.91
N THR A 359 -6.93 9.78 -17.77
CA THR A 359 -7.77 9.27 -16.66
C THR A 359 -9.23 9.70 -16.76
N LEU A 360 -9.61 10.44 -17.81
CA LEU A 360 -10.97 10.94 -18.02
C LEU A 360 -11.52 11.67 -16.78
N THR A 361 -10.69 12.52 -16.19
CA THR A 361 -10.99 13.23 -14.95
C THR A 361 -11.12 14.74 -15.16
N THR A 362 -11.63 15.45 -14.16
CA THR A 362 -11.70 16.91 -14.18
C THR A 362 -10.33 17.54 -13.92
N GLU A 363 -10.12 18.79 -14.36
CA GLU A 363 -8.91 19.55 -14.06
C GLU A 363 -8.65 19.65 -12.56
N ALA A 364 -9.68 19.88 -11.77
CA ALA A 364 -9.57 19.97 -10.31
C ALA A 364 -9.00 18.67 -9.71
N ARG A 365 -9.47 17.51 -10.16
CA ARG A 365 -8.96 16.20 -9.72
C ARG A 365 -7.55 15.94 -10.23
N ALA A 366 -7.23 16.30 -11.48
CA ALA A 366 -5.87 16.19 -12.01
C ALA A 366 -4.89 17.04 -11.20
N ARG A 367 -5.24 18.30 -10.88
CA ARG A 367 -4.43 19.16 -10.01
C ARG A 367 -4.33 18.65 -8.58
N GLN A 368 -5.36 18.00 -8.06
CA GLN A 368 -5.27 17.32 -6.76
C GLN A 368 -4.25 16.16 -6.79
N SER A 369 -4.24 15.37 -7.86
CA SER A 369 -3.26 14.29 -8.05
C SER A 369 -1.82 14.81 -8.07
N MET A 370 -1.58 16.04 -8.58
CA MET A 370 -0.25 16.66 -8.57
C MET A 370 0.31 16.85 -7.17
N ARG A 371 -0.54 17.06 -6.14
CA ARG A 371 -0.07 17.17 -4.75
C ARG A 371 0.61 15.88 -4.28
N PHE A 372 0.05 14.74 -4.65
CA PHE A 372 0.62 13.43 -4.36
C PHE A 372 1.91 13.20 -5.16
N LEU A 373 1.88 13.46 -6.46
CA LEU A 373 3.02 13.31 -7.36
C LEU A 373 4.20 14.25 -7.02
N SER A 374 3.95 15.38 -6.37
CA SER A 374 4.99 16.35 -5.98
C SER A 374 5.48 16.17 -4.54
N SER A 375 4.84 15.30 -3.75
CA SER A 375 5.23 15.08 -2.36
C SER A 375 6.58 14.37 -2.25
N PRO A 376 7.51 14.84 -1.40
CA PRO A 376 8.78 14.16 -1.17
C PRO A 376 8.62 12.70 -0.71
N LEU A 377 7.59 12.40 0.09
CA LEU A 377 7.30 11.06 0.58
C LEU A 377 6.58 10.19 -0.45
N TRP A 378 5.61 10.77 -1.19
CA TRP A 378 4.65 10.00 -1.98
C TRP A 378 4.96 9.94 -3.48
N ARG A 379 5.89 10.77 -4.01
CA ARG A 379 6.14 10.81 -5.46
C ARG A 379 6.55 9.45 -6.03
N ALA A 380 7.48 8.75 -5.38
CA ALA A 380 7.91 7.43 -5.80
C ALA A 380 6.88 6.33 -5.50
N TYR A 381 6.07 6.52 -4.44
CA TYR A 381 5.02 5.58 -4.03
C TYR A 381 3.99 5.30 -5.13
N THR A 382 3.77 6.26 -6.04
CA THR A 382 2.89 6.08 -7.21
C THR A 382 3.23 4.81 -8.01
N SER A 383 4.52 4.44 -8.05
CA SER A 383 4.98 3.26 -8.79
C SER A 383 4.59 1.94 -8.11
N THR A 384 4.22 1.93 -6.83
CA THR A 384 3.79 0.71 -6.14
C THR A 384 2.47 0.17 -6.71
N TYR A 385 1.58 1.05 -7.16
CA TYR A 385 0.31 0.68 -7.78
C TYR A 385 0.42 0.18 -9.23
N VAL A 386 1.60 0.30 -9.84
CA VAL A 386 1.88 -0.14 -11.20
C VAL A 386 2.77 -1.37 -11.18
N GLU A 387 3.90 -1.28 -10.50
CA GLU A 387 4.93 -2.32 -10.50
C GLU A 387 4.66 -3.42 -9.46
N GLY A 388 3.82 -3.17 -8.48
CA GLY A 388 3.38 -4.16 -7.50
C GLY A 388 2.32 -5.14 -8.03
N TYR A 389 1.61 -4.74 -9.09
CA TYR A 389 0.54 -5.52 -9.71
C TYR A 389 1.13 -6.53 -10.72
#